data_a6f5080fafeaa323e9e424ee66bba1d0
#
_entry.id   a6f5080fafeaa323e9e424ee66bba1d0
#
_cell.length_a   1.000
_cell.length_b   1.000
_cell.length_c   1.000
_cell.angle_alpha   90.00
_cell.angle_beta   90.00
_cell.angle_gamma   90.00
#
_symmetry.space_group_name_H-M   'P 1'
#
loop_
_entity.id
_entity.type
_entity.pdbx_description
1 polymer ?
#
loop_
_entity_poly.entity_id
_entity_poly.type
_entity_poly.pdbx_seq_one_letter_code
_entity_poly.pdbx_strand_id
1 'polypeptide(L)'
;MDYRKAEDMLSALGTVLEEQEIVPVDIVVCGAMALLLQGIIDRPTRDIDGLGLVVEEGGSLKLRKPLMSNEFNAAVERVGSLFNEGKHWFSTAAIILHDGMELPADLVERAQVRRYGKRLTVRLCSRRHMVCLKMWAAIGRGEPDIGDLIAMQVSAEEARVAAEWCLQQDSGALPEILAVLEEVGHGELAERLGGSD
;
A
#
# COMPACT_ATOMS: atom_id res chain seq x y z
N MET A 1 6.57 -9.09 -11.16
CA MET A 1 7.81 -8.45 -10.63
C MET A 1 8.13 -9.08 -9.29
N ASP A 2 9.34 -9.58 -9.11
CA ASP A 2 9.85 -10.09 -7.84
C ASP A 2 10.58 -8.99 -7.04
N TYR A 3 11.07 -9.32 -5.85
CA TYR A 3 11.77 -8.40 -4.97
C TYR A 3 12.99 -7.74 -5.65
N ARG A 4 13.86 -8.53 -6.31
CA ARG A 4 15.09 -8.00 -6.93
C ARG A 4 14.77 -7.02 -8.04
N LYS A 5 13.86 -7.42 -8.93
CA LYS A 5 13.45 -6.57 -10.04
C LYS A 5 12.83 -5.26 -9.56
N ALA A 6 12.02 -5.30 -8.49
CA ALA A 6 11.45 -4.09 -7.90
C ALA A 6 12.52 -3.15 -7.34
N GLU A 7 13.51 -3.69 -6.61
CA GLU A 7 14.65 -2.90 -6.09
C GLU A 7 15.48 -2.28 -7.21
N ASP A 8 15.79 -3.06 -8.25
CA ASP A 8 16.55 -2.60 -9.41
C ASP A 8 15.81 -1.49 -10.17
N MET A 9 14.49 -1.64 -10.35
CA MET A 9 13.67 -0.63 -11.02
C MET A 9 13.52 0.64 -10.21
N LEU A 10 13.35 0.55 -8.87
CA LEU A 10 13.31 1.72 -8.01
C LEU A 10 14.66 2.45 -7.97
N SER A 11 15.77 1.70 -7.96
CA SER A 11 17.11 2.27 -8.04
C SER A 11 17.35 2.98 -9.37
N ALA A 12 16.94 2.37 -10.48
CA ALA A 12 17.02 2.99 -11.80
C ALA A 12 16.14 4.25 -11.89
N LEU A 13 14.93 4.22 -11.28
CA LEU A 13 14.07 5.41 -11.23
C LEU A 13 14.75 6.54 -10.46
N GLY A 14 15.32 6.26 -9.28
CA GLY A 14 16.08 7.24 -8.51
C GLY A 14 17.21 7.87 -9.34
N THR A 15 17.96 7.07 -10.09
CA THR A 15 19.03 7.54 -11.00
C THR A 15 18.48 8.45 -12.10
N VAL A 16 17.39 8.05 -12.77
CA VAL A 16 16.76 8.86 -13.83
C VAL A 16 16.27 10.19 -13.29
N LEU A 17 15.67 10.20 -12.09
CA LEU A 17 15.21 11.44 -11.45
C LEU A 17 16.40 12.39 -11.13
N GLU A 18 17.55 11.85 -10.73
CA GLU A 18 18.76 12.64 -10.50
C GLU A 18 19.35 13.19 -11.80
N GLU A 19 19.52 12.36 -12.82
CA GLU A 19 20.08 12.74 -14.12
C GLU A 19 19.27 13.83 -14.82
N GLN A 20 17.94 13.78 -14.67
CA GLN A 20 17.03 14.75 -15.30
C GLN A 20 16.65 15.91 -14.38
N GLU A 21 17.26 16.01 -13.21
CA GLU A 21 17.01 17.05 -12.21
C GLU A 21 15.53 17.22 -11.83
N ILE A 22 14.75 16.11 -11.89
CA ILE A 22 13.33 16.11 -11.55
C ILE A 22 13.16 16.42 -10.05
N VAL A 23 12.11 17.14 -9.70
CA VAL A 23 11.78 17.49 -8.31
C VAL A 23 11.77 16.23 -7.43
N PRO A 24 12.40 16.25 -6.24
CA PRO A 24 12.40 15.11 -5.33
C PRO A 24 10.98 14.63 -5.01
N VAL A 25 10.83 13.31 -5.01
CA VAL A 25 9.57 12.64 -4.72
C VAL A 25 9.72 11.85 -3.42
N ASP A 26 8.82 12.07 -2.48
CA ASP A 26 8.64 11.25 -1.28
C ASP A 26 7.23 10.66 -1.36
N ILE A 27 7.12 9.34 -1.48
CA ILE A 27 5.87 8.65 -1.78
C ILE A 27 5.64 7.45 -0.85
N VAL A 28 4.43 7.33 -0.35
CA VAL A 28 3.99 6.13 0.36
C VAL A 28 3.55 5.09 -0.64
N VAL A 29 4.05 3.87 -0.46
CA VAL A 29 3.71 2.69 -1.26
C VAL A 29 2.94 1.70 -0.39
N CYS A 30 1.85 1.17 -0.94
CA CYS A 30 1.00 0.14 -0.33
C CYS A 30 0.93 -1.10 -1.22
N GLY A 31 -0.07 -1.95 -1.00
CA GLY A 31 -0.32 -3.11 -1.85
C GLY A 31 0.68 -4.26 -1.64
N ALA A 32 0.61 -5.25 -2.52
CA ALA A 32 1.43 -6.45 -2.41
C ALA A 32 2.93 -6.16 -2.52
N MET A 33 3.34 -5.13 -3.29
CA MET A 33 4.74 -4.76 -3.40
C MET A 33 5.30 -4.23 -2.06
N ALA A 34 4.54 -3.46 -1.30
CA ALA A 34 4.98 -3.01 0.01
C ALA A 34 5.24 -4.19 0.96
N LEU A 35 4.41 -5.24 0.90
CA LEU A 35 4.60 -6.48 1.67
C LEU A 35 5.82 -7.28 1.17
N LEU A 36 5.97 -7.40 -0.14
CA LEU A 36 7.10 -8.10 -0.75
C LEU A 36 8.44 -7.43 -0.40
N LEU A 37 8.52 -6.10 -0.51
CA LEU A 37 9.73 -5.34 -0.17
C LEU A 37 10.07 -5.40 1.32
N GLN A 38 9.10 -5.66 2.18
CA GLN A 38 9.32 -5.89 3.62
C GLN A 38 9.62 -7.36 3.96
N GLY A 39 9.58 -8.28 2.97
CA GLY A 39 9.80 -9.71 3.18
C GLY A 39 8.66 -10.38 3.95
N ILE A 40 7.46 -9.81 3.92
CA ILE A 40 6.27 -10.33 4.60
C ILE A 40 5.59 -11.41 3.74
N ILE A 41 5.60 -11.20 2.40
CA ILE A 41 5.15 -12.18 1.41
C ILE A 41 6.27 -12.45 0.41
N ASP A 42 6.21 -13.56 -0.32
CA ASP A 42 7.19 -13.95 -1.34
C ASP A 42 6.61 -14.05 -2.76
N ARG A 43 5.28 -13.87 -2.92
CA ARG A 43 4.65 -13.92 -4.23
C ARG A 43 4.97 -12.70 -5.08
N PRO A 44 5.18 -12.89 -6.41
CA PRO A 44 5.37 -11.78 -7.33
C PRO A 44 4.11 -10.89 -7.40
N THR A 45 4.32 -9.63 -7.71
CA THR A 45 3.25 -8.66 -7.98
C THR A 45 3.43 -8.02 -9.36
N ARG A 46 2.41 -7.34 -9.86
CA ARG A 46 2.43 -6.71 -11.19
C ARG A 46 3.05 -5.32 -11.17
N ASP A 47 2.79 -4.58 -10.08
CA ASP A 47 3.05 -3.15 -9.99
C ASP A 47 3.43 -2.72 -8.57
N ILE A 48 3.86 -1.47 -8.48
CA ILE A 48 4.09 -0.76 -7.23
C ILE A 48 2.96 0.25 -7.06
N ASP A 49 2.15 0.11 -6.01
CA ASP A 49 1.00 0.97 -5.74
C ASP A 49 1.40 2.18 -4.90
N GLY A 50 1.56 3.34 -5.54
CA GLY A 50 1.74 4.63 -4.86
C GLY A 50 0.43 5.11 -4.25
N LEU A 51 0.38 5.16 -2.92
CA LEU A 51 -0.79 5.59 -2.17
C LEU A 51 -0.89 7.11 -2.06
N GLY A 52 0.21 7.81 -1.82
CA GLY A 52 0.18 9.26 -1.64
C GLY A 52 1.57 9.88 -1.59
N LEU A 53 1.65 11.15 -1.97
CA LEU A 53 2.86 11.97 -1.82
C LEU A 53 2.98 12.45 -0.38
N VAL A 54 4.20 12.44 0.14
CA VAL A 54 4.51 13.01 1.44
C VAL A 54 5.07 14.42 1.25
N VAL A 55 4.44 15.38 1.91
CA VAL A 55 4.86 16.78 1.91
C VAL A 55 5.04 17.26 3.34
N GLU A 56 5.95 18.21 3.53
CA GLU A 56 6.13 18.87 4.81
C GLU A 56 5.26 20.13 4.86
N GLU A 57 4.34 20.16 5.83
CA GLU A 57 3.44 21.29 6.04
C GLU A 57 3.37 21.62 7.53
N GLY A 58 3.71 22.84 7.89
CA GLY A 58 3.65 23.30 9.29
C GLY A 58 4.57 22.51 10.22
N GLY A 59 5.71 21.99 9.74
CA GLY A 59 6.66 21.21 10.53
C GLY A 59 6.24 19.74 10.74
N SER A 60 5.22 19.28 10.06
CA SER A 60 4.79 17.87 10.09
C SER A 60 4.68 17.28 8.70
N LEU A 61 4.89 15.96 8.59
CA LEU A 61 4.73 15.25 7.33
C LEU A 61 3.23 14.96 7.11
N LYS A 62 2.74 15.27 5.91
CA LYS A 62 1.36 15.07 5.51
C LYS A 62 1.29 14.20 4.27
N LEU A 63 0.30 13.30 4.24
CA LEU A 63 -0.03 12.53 3.05
C LEU A 63 -0.96 13.35 2.15
N ARG A 64 -0.60 13.46 0.87
CA ARG A 64 -1.38 14.13 -0.18
C ARG A 64 -1.67 13.16 -1.32
N LYS A 65 -2.71 13.45 -2.12
CA LYS A 65 -3.02 12.65 -3.32
C LYS A 65 -1.79 12.52 -4.20
N PRO A 66 -1.51 11.33 -4.78
CA PRO A 66 -0.32 11.07 -5.60
C PRO A 66 -0.48 11.64 -7.02
N LEU A 67 -0.63 12.95 -7.13
CA LEU A 67 -0.66 13.66 -8.42
C LEU A 67 0.77 13.84 -8.91
N MET A 68 1.23 12.90 -9.74
CA MET A 68 2.60 12.88 -10.25
C MET A 68 2.78 13.86 -11.42
N SER A 69 3.97 14.47 -11.50
CA SER A 69 4.32 15.33 -12.62
C SER A 69 4.50 14.53 -13.93
N ASN A 70 4.40 15.23 -15.08
CA ASN A 70 4.64 14.61 -16.38
C ASN A 70 6.07 14.06 -16.49
N GLU A 71 7.04 14.76 -15.92
CA GLU A 71 8.46 14.38 -15.90
C GLU A 71 8.66 13.09 -15.10
N PHE A 72 8.01 12.96 -13.94
CA PHE A 72 8.05 11.72 -13.16
C PHE A 72 7.42 10.56 -13.96
N ASN A 73 6.26 10.77 -14.57
CA ASN A 73 5.60 9.75 -15.37
C ASN A 73 6.47 9.32 -16.57
N ALA A 74 7.14 10.25 -17.24
CA ALA A 74 8.09 9.94 -18.30
C ALA A 74 9.30 9.12 -17.80
N ALA A 75 9.80 9.43 -16.60
CA ALA A 75 10.87 8.65 -15.96
C ALA A 75 10.40 7.22 -15.64
N VAL A 76 9.18 7.05 -15.13
CA VAL A 76 8.57 5.73 -14.91
C VAL A 76 8.46 4.94 -16.21
N GLU A 77 7.96 5.53 -17.30
CA GLU A 77 7.86 4.88 -18.62
C GLU A 77 9.24 4.49 -19.17
N ARG A 78 10.24 5.34 -19.02
CA ARG A 78 11.64 5.06 -19.42
C ARG A 78 12.19 3.85 -18.68
N VAL A 79 12.03 3.80 -17.36
CA VAL A 79 12.49 2.66 -16.55
C VAL A 79 11.71 1.39 -16.92
N GLY A 80 10.39 1.46 -17.05
CA GLY A 80 9.58 0.34 -17.51
C GLY A 80 10.09 -0.25 -18.80
N SER A 81 10.43 0.59 -19.78
CA SER A 81 10.99 0.16 -21.07
C SER A 81 12.36 -0.51 -20.92
N LEU A 82 13.25 -0.02 -20.04
CA LEU A 82 14.56 -0.61 -19.80
C LEU A 82 14.48 -2.02 -19.20
N PHE A 83 13.45 -2.29 -18.39
CA PHE A 83 13.26 -3.58 -17.72
C PHE A 83 12.25 -4.50 -18.42
N ASN A 84 11.78 -4.13 -19.62
CA ASN A 84 10.73 -4.84 -20.36
C ASN A 84 9.42 -4.99 -19.52
N GLU A 85 9.13 -3.98 -18.71
CA GLU A 85 7.85 -3.81 -18.03
C GLU A 85 7.03 -2.75 -18.75
N GLY A 86 5.72 -2.83 -18.64
CA GLY A 86 4.84 -1.80 -19.20
C GLY A 86 4.95 -0.49 -18.38
N LYS A 87 4.37 0.58 -18.88
CA LYS A 87 4.31 1.89 -18.21
C LYS A 87 3.58 1.89 -16.87
N HIS A 88 2.86 0.83 -16.59
CA HIS A 88 2.03 0.69 -15.37
C HIS A 88 2.73 -0.08 -14.24
N TRP A 89 4.04 -0.34 -14.35
CA TRP A 89 4.79 -0.99 -13.28
C TRP A 89 4.83 -0.16 -11.97
N PHE A 90 4.65 1.16 -12.10
CA PHE A 90 4.41 2.07 -10.99
C PHE A 90 3.03 2.71 -11.20
N SER A 91 2.11 2.43 -10.31
CA SER A 91 0.71 2.84 -10.39
C SER A 91 0.36 3.81 -9.27
N THR A 92 -0.47 4.79 -9.56
CA THR A 92 -1.10 5.65 -8.55
C THR A 92 -2.61 5.43 -8.47
N ALA A 93 -3.11 4.27 -8.93
CA ALA A 93 -4.53 3.93 -8.90
C ALA A 93 -5.10 3.90 -7.47
N ALA A 94 -4.26 3.68 -6.45
CA ALA A 94 -4.64 3.76 -5.04
C ALA A 94 -5.10 5.17 -4.59
N ILE A 95 -5.01 6.19 -5.46
CA ILE A 95 -5.59 7.53 -5.25
C ILE A 95 -7.07 7.49 -4.86
N ILE A 96 -7.82 6.49 -5.33
CA ILE A 96 -9.24 6.32 -5.01
C ILE A 96 -9.49 6.18 -3.51
N LEU A 97 -8.53 5.68 -2.76
CA LEU A 97 -8.63 5.55 -1.30
C LEU A 97 -8.70 6.90 -0.60
N HIS A 98 -8.17 7.97 -1.22
CA HIS A 98 -8.27 9.33 -0.67
C HIS A 98 -9.66 9.96 -0.84
N ASP A 99 -10.49 9.44 -1.73
CA ASP A 99 -11.79 10.03 -2.03
C ASP A 99 -12.94 9.38 -1.23
N GLY A 100 -12.71 8.18 -0.70
CA GLY A 100 -13.75 7.41 -0.02
C GLY A 100 -13.42 6.97 1.40
N MET A 101 -12.20 7.26 1.89
CA MET A 101 -11.71 6.70 3.15
C MET A 101 -10.94 7.71 3.98
N GLU A 102 -11.05 7.59 5.29
CA GLU A 102 -10.14 8.24 6.22
C GLU A 102 -8.93 7.34 6.46
N LEU A 103 -7.81 7.67 5.79
CA LEU A 103 -6.56 6.94 5.96
C LEU A 103 -6.00 7.14 7.38
N PRO A 104 -5.34 6.11 7.98
CA PRO A 104 -4.79 6.21 9.32
C PRO A 104 -3.85 7.41 9.47
N ALA A 105 -4.05 8.22 10.52
CA ALA A 105 -3.34 9.48 10.72
C ALA A 105 -1.82 9.30 10.88
N ASP A 106 -1.38 8.16 11.48
CA ASP A 106 0.03 7.83 11.73
C ASP A 106 0.69 7.02 10.58
N LEU A 107 0.03 6.97 9.40
CA LEU A 107 0.48 6.15 8.28
C LEU A 107 1.87 6.56 7.76
N VAL A 108 2.15 7.86 7.69
CA VAL A 108 3.43 8.39 7.21
C VAL A 108 4.53 8.16 8.24
N GLU A 109 4.24 8.41 9.54
CA GLU A 109 5.21 8.29 10.62
C GLU A 109 5.67 6.83 10.84
N ARG A 110 4.75 5.87 10.65
CA ARG A 110 5.04 4.44 10.85
C ARG A 110 5.58 3.74 9.62
N ALA A 111 5.63 4.41 8.48
CA ALA A 111 6.11 3.80 7.24
C ALA A 111 7.62 3.54 7.29
N GLN A 112 8.05 2.39 6.76
CA GLN A 112 9.47 2.08 6.59
C GLN A 112 10.05 2.89 5.43
N VAL A 113 11.05 3.71 5.72
CA VAL A 113 11.66 4.60 4.73
C VAL A 113 12.78 3.90 3.97
N ARG A 114 12.75 3.97 2.63
CA ARG A 114 13.83 3.57 1.72
C ARG A 114 14.19 4.74 0.81
N ARG A 115 15.47 4.94 0.55
CA ARG A 115 15.95 6.01 -0.33
C ARG A 115 16.67 5.41 -1.53
N TYR A 116 16.27 5.87 -2.70
CA TYR A 116 16.87 5.49 -3.98
C TYR A 116 17.49 6.76 -4.58
N GLY A 117 18.76 6.99 -4.24
CA GLY A 117 19.43 8.25 -4.52
C GLY A 117 18.91 9.43 -3.69
N LYS A 118 19.10 10.65 -4.22
CA LYS A 118 18.75 11.89 -3.51
C LYS A 118 17.33 12.37 -3.80
N ARG A 119 16.71 11.85 -4.88
CA ARG A 119 15.45 12.39 -5.41
C ARG A 119 14.25 11.45 -5.28
N LEU A 120 14.45 10.20 -4.82
CA LEU A 120 13.36 9.25 -4.59
C LEU A 120 13.40 8.70 -3.16
N THR A 121 12.38 9.03 -2.40
CA THR A 121 12.09 8.41 -1.11
C THR A 121 10.81 7.58 -1.24
N VAL A 122 10.89 6.30 -0.92
CA VAL A 122 9.76 5.38 -0.88
C VAL A 122 9.49 5.02 0.58
N ARG A 123 8.26 5.20 1.01
CA ARG A 123 7.79 4.84 2.35
C ARG A 123 6.86 3.64 2.23
N LEU A 124 7.28 2.49 2.69
CA LEU A 124 6.46 1.29 2.68
C LEU A 124 5.46 1.34 3.83
N CYS A 125 4.17 1.24 3.54
CA CYS A 125 3.13 1.14 4.56
C CYS A 125 3.49 0.10 5.60
N SER A 126 3.36 0.44 6.88
CA SER A 126 3.64 -0.51 7.96
C SER A 126 2.70 -1.72 7.89
N ARG A 127 3.14 -2.86 8.42
CA ARG A 127 2.34 -4.08 8.51
C ARG A 127 0.92 -3.82 9.04
N ARG A 128 0.79 -3.06 10.14
CA ARG A 128 -0.51 -2.71 10.74
C ARG A 128 -1.44 -2.03 9.75
N HIS A 129 -0.95 -1.03 9.03
CA HIS A 129 -1.76 -0.32 8.03
C HIS A 129 -2.06 -1.19 6.82
N MET A 130 -1.10 -2.07 6.45
CA MET A 130 -1.36 -3.03 5.37
C MET A 130 -2.46 -4.03 5.71
N VAL A 131 -2.58 -4.48 6.97
CA VAL A 131 -3.70 -5.35 7.39
C VAL A 131 -5.04 -4.63 7.20
N CYS A 132 -5.15 -3.35 7.63
CA CYS A 132 -6.36 -2.56 7.42
C CYS A 132 -6.70 -2.42 5.92
N LEU A 133 -5.73 -1.98 5.11
CA LEU A 133 -5.94 -1.78 3.67
C LEU A 133 -6.26 -3.08 2.93
N LYS A 134 -5.66 -4.19 3.33
CA LYS A 134 -5.92 -5.51 2.75
C LYS A 134 -7.28 -6.06 3.15
N MET A 135 -7.70 -5.87 4.39
CA MET A 135 -9.05 -6.26 4.82
C MET A 135 -10.11 -5.47 4.07
N TRP A 136 -9.94 -4.15 3.95
CA TRP A 136 -10.84 -3.33 3.14
C TRP A 136 -10.91 -3.77 1.68
N ALA A 137 -9.76 -4.05 1.07
CA ALA A 137 -9.71 -4.54 -0.29
C ALA A 137 -10.36 -5.92 -0.46
N ALA A 138 -10.20 -6.82 0.53
CA ALA A 138 -10.82 -8.14 0.55
C ALA A 138 -12.35 -8.08 0.59
N ILE A 139 -12.93 -7.13 1.32
CA ILE A 139 -14.38 -6.87 1.34
C ILE A 139 -14.92 -6.63 -0.07
N GLY A 140 -14.21 -5.83 -0.88
CA GLY A 140 -14.68 -5.47 -2.22
C GLY A 140 -14.28 -6.43 -3.33
N ARG A 141 -13.16 -7.17 -3.17
CA ARG A 141 -12.55 -7.95 -4.26
C ARG A 141 -12.31 -9.43 -3.93
N GLY A 142 -12.28 -9.82 -2.64
CA GLY A 142 -11.88 -11.15 -2.23
C GLY A 142 -10.39 -11.41 -2.51
N GLU A 143 -10.11 -12.43 -3.34
CA GLU A 143 -8.73 -12.70 -3.79
C GLU A 143 -8.19 -11.61 -4.76
N PRO A 144 -6.88 -11.30 -4.68
CA PRO A 144 -5.83 -11.98 -3.89
C PRO A 144 -5.61 -11.40 -2.48
N ASP A 145 -6.46 -10.49 -2.00
CA ASP A 145 -6.23 -9.76 -0.74
C ASP A 145 -6.43 -10.67 0.48
N ILE A 146 -7.34 -11.63 0.41
CA ILE A 146 -7.52 -12.68 1.43
C ILE A 146 -6.24 -13.53 1.53
N GLY A 147 -5.70 -13.98 0.41
CA GLY A 147 -4.45 -14.74 0.37
C GLY A 147 -3.27 -13.96 0.96
N ASP A 148 -3.20 -12.65 0.76
CA ASP A 148 -2.19 -11.79 1.38
C ASP A 148 -2.36 -11.71 2.90
N LEU A 149 -3.60 -11.57 3.42
CA LEU A 149 -3.89 -11.60 4.86
C LEU A 149 -3.48 -12.92 5.51
N ILE A 150 -3.76 -14.05 4.85
CA ILE A 150 -3.35 -15.38 5.29
C ILE A 150 -1.81 -15.48 5.31
N ALA A 151 -1.14 -15.07 4.22
CA ALA A 151 0.32 -15.10 4.14
C ALA A 151 0.99 -14.19 5.18
N MET A 152 0.34 -13.08 5.53
CA MET A 152 0.75 -12.23 6.63
C MET A 152 0.61 -12.90 8.00
N GLN A 153 -0.11 -14.00 8.13
CA GLN A 153 -0.42 -14.63 9.42
C GLN A 153 -0.95 -13.58 10.41
N VAL A 154 -2.03 -12.91 10.01
CA VAL A 154 -2.63 -11.82 10.79
C VAL A 154 -3.07 -12.35 12.15
N SER A 155 -2.65 -11.71 13.23
CA SER A 155 -3.09 -12.07 14.58
C SER A 155 -4.54 -11.64 14.84
N ALA A 156 -5.21 -12.26 15.83
CA ALA A 156 -6.56 -11.88 16.19
C ALA A 156 -6.70 -10.40 16.58
N GLU A 157 -5.67 -9.83 17.21
CA GLU A 157 -5.65 -8.40 17.56
C GLU A 157 -5.50 -7.51 16.33
N GLU A 158 -4.62 -7.86 15.38
CA GLU A 158 -4.49 -7.14 14.11
C GLU A 158 -5.80 -7.21 13.30
N ALA A 159 -6.44 -8.40 13.26
CA ALA A 159 -7.72 -8.60 12.59
C ALA A 159 -8.84 -7.75 13.23
N ARG A 160 -8.89 -7.70 14.57
CA ARG A 160 -9.85 -6.86 15.31
C ARG A 160 -9.68 -5.39 14.99
N VAL A 161 -8.46 -4.88 15.07
CA VAL A 161 -8.16 -3.46 14.76
C VAL A 161 -8.52 -3.12 13.31
N ALA A 162 -8.23 -4.03 12.38
CA ALA A 162 -8.57 -3.82 10.98
C ALA A 162 -10.09 -3.85 10.73
N ALA A 163 -10.81 -4.77 11.36
CA ALA A 163 -12.27 -4.85 11.29
C ALA A 163 -12.91 -3.56 11.84
N GLU A 164 -12.48 -3.08 13.00
CA GLU A 164 -12.95 -1.83 13.60
C GLU A 164 -12.69 -0.63 12.69
N TRP A 165 -11.49 -0.57 12.08
CA TRP A 165 -11.17 0.49 11.12
C TRP A 165 -12.05 0.41 9.87
N CYS A 166 -12.32 -0.79 9.32
CA CYS A 166 -13.22 -0.97 8.19
C CYS A 166 -14.66 -0.53 8.52
N LEU A 167 -15.18 -0.87 9.72
CA LEU A 167 -16.49 -0.44 10.19
C LEU A 167 -16.61 1.07 10.37
N GLN A 168 -15.52 1.77 10.69
CA GLN A 168 -15.47 3.23 10.72
C GLN A 168 -15.60 3.83 9.32
N GLN A 169 -15.08 3.14 8.28
CA GLN A 169 -15.24 3.58 6.90
C GLN A 169 -16.65 3.34 6.36
N ASP A 170 -17.21 2.15 6.64
CA ASP A 170 -18.56 1.75 6.25
C ASP A 170 -19.15 0.80 7.29
N SER A 171 -20.09 1.30 8.09
CA SER A 171 -20.79 0.48 9.08
C SER A 171 -21.68 -0.60 8.46
N GLY A 172 -22.06 -0.45 7.20
CA GLY A 172 -22.85 -1.43 6.45
C GLY A 172 -22.04 -2.65 5.98
N ALA A 173 -20.69 -2.57 6.02
CA ALA A 173 -19.81 -3.65 5.55
C ALA A 173 -19.62 -4.79 6.59
N LEU A 174 -20.38 -4.79 7.70
CA LEU A 174 -20.23 -5.82 8.74
C LEU A 174 -20.35 -7.26 8.19
N PRO A 175 -21.34 -7.60 7.36
CA PRO A 175 -21.46 -8.99 6.85
C PRO A 175 -20.23 -9.44 6.07
N GLU A 176 -19.68 -8.57 5.22
CA GLU A 176 -18.49 -8.84 4.39
C GLU A 176 -17.24 -8.95 5.27
N ILE A 177 -17.11 -8.11 6.30
CA ILE A 177 -16.02 -8.19 7.29
C ILE A 177 -16.04 -9.52 8.01
N LEU A 178 -17.22 -9.99 8.46
CA LEU A 178 -17.37 -11.29 9.12
C LEU A 178 -16.93 -12.43 8.20
N ALA A 179 -17.34 -12.39 6.92
CA ALA A 179 -16.92 -13.38 5.94
C ALA A 179 -15.39 -13.40 5.74
N VAL A 180 -14.76 -12.23 5.61
CA VAL A 180 -13.29 -12.14 5.51
C VAL A 180 -12.61 -12.67 6.76
N LEU A 181 -13.11 -12.37 7.97
CA LEU A 181 -12.56 -12.87 9.22
C LEU A 181 -12.62 -14.39 9.30
N GLU A 182 -13.71 -15.02 8.87
CA GLU A 182 -13.83 -16.47 8.78
C GLU A 182 -12.81 -17.08 7.83
N GLU A 183 -12.67 -16.52 6.62
CA GLU A 183 -11.74 -16.99 5.60
C GLU A 183 -10.27 -16.88 6.03
N VAL A 184 -9.91 -15.85 6.79
CA VAL A 184 -8.53 -15.68 7.31
C VAL A 184 -8.30 -16.42 8.64
N GLY A 185 -9.26 -17.23 9.11
CA GLY A 185 -9.10 -18.10 10.28
C GLY A 185 -9.43 -17.45 11.62
N HIS A 186 -10.20 -16.37 11.62
CA HIS A 186 -10.62 -15.64 12.84
C HIS A 186 -12.14 -15.77 13.12
N GLY A 187 -12.72 -16.98 12.93
CA GLY A 187 -14.14 -17.25 13.14
C GLY A 187 -14.66 -16.87 14.52
N GLU A 188 -13.91 -17.14 15.61
CA GLU A 188 -14.31 -16.71 16.96
C GLU A 188 -14.42 -15.18 17.10
N LEU A 189 -13.61 -14.41 16.38
CA LEU A 189 -13.71 -12.96 16.33
C LEU A 189 -14.96 -12.55 15.54
N ALA A 190 -15.22 -13.21 14.41
CA ALA A 190 -16.41 -12.97 13.61
C ALA A 190 -17.70 -13.21 14.41
N GLU A 191 -17.79 -14.33 15.14
CA GLU A 191 -18.94 -14.64 16.01
C GLU A 191 -19.16 -13.54 17.08
N ARG A 192 -18.08 -13.07 17.72
CA ARG A 192 -18.18 -12.01 18.74
C ARG A 192 -18.65 -10.67 18.18
N LEU A 193 -18.18 -10.30 16.97
CA LEU A 193 -18.57 -9.05 16.32
C LEU A 193 -20.01 -9.13 15.78
N GLY A 194 -20.42 -10.29 15.24
CA GLY A 194 -21.77 -10.50 14.72
C GLY A 194 -22.85 -10.71 15.78
N GLY A 195 -22.47 -11.14 16.99
CA GLY A 195 -23.40 -11.39 18.10
C GLY A 195 -23.57 -10.20 19.08
N SER A 196 -23.01 -9.04 18.75
CA SER A 196 -23.10 -7.83 19.59
C SER A 196 -24.32 -6.99 19.20
N ASP A 197 -25.55 -7.59 19.32
CA ASP A 197 -26.84 -6.90 19.27
C ASP A 197 -27.32 -6.49 20.68
#